data_d40fd0912e41612ff5ea4e46a5e53ea1
#
_entry.id   d40fd0912e41612ff5ea4e46a5e53ea1
#
_cell.length_a   1.000
_cell.length_b   1.000
_cell.length_c   1.000
_cell.angle_alpha   90.00
_cell.angle_beta   90.00
_cell.angle_gamma   90.00
#
_symmetry.space_group_name_H-M   'P 1'
#
loop_
_entity.id
_entity.type
_entity.pdbx_description
1 polymer ?
#
loop_
_entity_poly.entity_id
_entity_poly.type
_entity_poly.pdbx_seq_one_letter_code
_entity_poly.pdbx_strand_id
1 'polypeptide(L)'
;MASRPLFAFFGTSVDSKFALAQLERRGLVPALVVDTKELPVELYNTDWDFFVVASYGTMLSKKVLSLPKHGCINIHPSLLPKFRGPSPYVSAILADERQTGVTVMLMAEKMDTGAILAQARIEIAEEDWPPKGLMLSEMLFTEGANLLADALPLLLKGELKAEAQDESRATYTKKITDADARIEADGGRIDFLKTRAFDHNPRAYFINPKGKRVIITEANWQGGKMEIVKVIPEGKKEMPYADYLRGQPRT
;
A
#
# COMPACT_ATOMS: atom_id res chain seq x y z
N MET A 1 -35.08 11.68 -0.38
CA MET A 1 -33.77 11.18 0.12
C MET A 1 -32.99 10.76 -1.11
N ALA A 2 -31.76 11.25 -1.32
CA ALA A 2 -30.93 10.73 -2.40
C ALA A 2 -30.69 9.23 -2.17
N SER A 3 -30.87 8.42 -3.21
CA SER A 3 -30.60 6.98 -3.13
C SER A 3 -29.13 6.77 -2.79
N ARG A 4 -28.82 5.78 -1.95
CA ARG A 4 -27.41 5.40 -1.71
C ARG A 4 -26.78 5.00 -3.03
N PRO A 5 -25.57 5.47 -3.35
CA PRO A 5 -24.91 5.08 -4.59
C PRO A 5 -24.59 3.59 -4.59
N LEU A 6 -24.80 2.95 -5.73
CA LEU A 6 -24.55 1.53 -5.93
C LEU A 6 -23.13 1.33 -6.48
N PHE A 7 -22.25 0.71 -5.70
CA PHE A 7 -20.86 0.53 -6.11
C PHE A 7 -20.29 -0.84 -5.74
N ALA A 8 -19.25 -1.26 -6.48
CA ALA A 8 -18.43 -2.41 -6.16
C ALA A 8 -17.06 -1.97 -5.64
N PHE A 9 -16.51 -2.74 -4.69
CA PHE A 9 -15.18 -2.55 -4.14
C PHE A 9 -14.26 -3.69 -4.57
N PHE A 10 -13.07 -3.34 -5.08
CA PHE A 10 -12.05 -4.29 -5.53
C PHE A 10 -10.82 -4.20 -4.64
N GLY A 11 -10.46 -5.31 -3.98
CA GLY A 11 -9.28 -5.35 -3.15
C GLY A 11 -8.97 -6.76 -2.67
N THR A 12 -7.71 -7.20 -2.77
CA THR A 12 -7.29 -8.58 -2.47
C THR A 12 -6.25 -8.69 -1.36
N SER A 13 -5.77 -7.55 -0.84
CA SER A 13 -4.69 -7.50 0.15
C SER A 13 -5.18 -7.08 1.53
N VAL A 14 -4.29 -7.16 2.53
CA VAL A 14 -4.54 -6.57 3.86
C VAL A 14 -4.76 -5.05 3.76
N ASP A 15 -4.03 -4.39 2.85
CA ASP A 15 -4.12 -2.95 2.63
C ASP A 15 -5.54 -2.52 2.23
N SER A 16 -6.18 -3.29 1.32
CA SER A 16 -7.55 -3.01 0.87
C SER A 16 -8.58 -3.11 2.00
N LYS A 17 -8.32 -3.93 3.02
CA LYS A 17 -9.22 -4.06 4.18
C LYS A 17 -9.26 -2.78 5.02
N PHE A 18 -8.15 -2.03 5.11
CA PHE A 18 -8.14 -0.73 5.79
C PHE A 18 -9.05 0.26 5.08
N ALA A 19 -8.95 0.35 3.75
CA ALA A 19 -9.82 1.21 2.95
C ALA A 19 -11.29 0.81 3.08
N LEU A 20 -11.61 -0.48 2.91
CA LEU A 20 -12.98 -1.00 2.99
C LEU A 20 -13.61 -0.70 4.36
N ALA A 21 -12.91 -1.06 5.44
CA ALA A 21 -13.41 -0.83 6.81
C ALA A 21 -13.66 0.66 7.08
N GLN A 22 -12.81 1.56 6.55
CA GLN A 22 -13.01 3.00 6.72
C GLN A 22 -14.15 3.54 5.87
N LEU A 23 -14.33 3.07 4.62
CA LEU A 23 -15.50 3.41 3.80
C LEU A 23 -16.80 3.01 4.50
N GLU A 24 -16.87 1.80 5.07
CA GLU A 24 -18.04 1.32 5.82
C GLU A 24 -18.31 2.20 7.06
N ARG A 25 -17.29 2.60 7.81
CA ARG A 25 -17.42 3.54 8.94
C ARG A 25 -17.98 4.91 8.50
N ARG A 26 -17.64 5.34 7.28
CA ARG A 26 -18.17 6.56 6.64
C ARG A 26 -19.57 6.37 6.04
N GLY A 27 -20.19 5.19 6.20
CA GLY A 27 -21.52 4.86 5.67
C GLY A 27 -21.54 4.48 4.19
N LEU A 28 -20.36 4.30 3.56
CA LEU A 28 -20.21 3.82 2.19
C LEU A 28 -20.01 2.31 2.20
N VAL A 29 -21.11 1.57 2.11
CA VAL A 29 -21.10 0.10 2.11
C VAL A 29 -21.23 -0.37 0.66
N PRO A 30 -20.25 -1.11 0.10
CA PRO A 30 -20.34 -1.63 -1.26
C PRO A 30 -21.43 -2.69 -1.38
N ALA A 31 -22.11 -2.73 -2.51
CA ALA A 31 -23.08 -3.78 -2.82
C ALA A 31 -22.39 -5.09 -3.25
N LEU A 32 -21.14 -5.00 -3.70
CA LEU A 32 -20.31 -6.13 -4.10
C LEU A 32 -18.87 -5.89 -3.68
N VAL A 33 -18.24 -6.90 -3.06
CA VAL A 33 -16.80 -6.91 -2.79
C VAL A 33 -16.14 -7.97 -3.68
N VAL A 34 -15.16 -7.54 -4.47
CA VAL A 34 -14.36 -8.40 -5.35
C VAL A 34 -12.98 -8.56 -4.73
N ASP A 35 -12.77 -9.65 -4.01
CA ASP A 35 -11.54 -9.98 -3.29
C ASP A 35 -10.72 -11.11 -3.96
N THR A 36 -11.10 -11.49 -5.17
CA THR A 36 -10.46 -12.51 -6.01
C THR A 36 -10.11 -11.95 -7.37
N LYS A 37 -9.28 -12.69 -8.12
CA LYS A 37 -8.93 -12.32 -9.50
C LYS A 37 -10.05 -12.62 -10.50
N GLU A 38 -10.93 -13.54 -10.16
CA GLU A 38 -12.08 -13.91 -10.96
C GLU A 38 -13.20 -12.90 -10.73
N LEU A 39 -13.69 -12.33 -11.82
CA LEU A 39 -14.75 -11.33 -11.76
C LEU A 39 -16.12 -12.01 -11.74
N PRO A 40 -16.96 -11.70 -10.75
CA PRO A 40 -18.29 -12.30 -10.65
C PRO A 40 -19.21 -11.80 -11.77
N VAL A 41 -20.17 -12.64 -12.17
CA VAL A 41 -21.10 -12.34 -13.28
C VAL A 41 -22.00 -11.14 -12.98
N GLU A 42 -22.31 -10.90 -11.71
CA GLU A 42 -23.13 -9.78 -11.23
C GLU A 42 -22.51 -8.43 -11.60
N LEU A 43 -21.17 -8.39 -11.73
CA LEU A 43 -20.45 -7.18 -12.14
C LEU A 43 -20.92 -6.65 -13.50
N TYR A 44 -21.30 -7.55 -14.42
CA TYR A 44 -21.68 -7.22 -15.80
C TYR A 44 -23.17 -6.97 -15.98
N ASN A 45 -23.98 -7.33 -14.98
CA ASN A 45 -25.44 -7.31 -15.06
C ASN A 45 -26.07 -6.27 -14.12
N THR A 46 -25.27 -5.40 -13.52
CA THR A 46 -25.73 -4.38 -12.57
C THR A 46 -25.37 -2.98 -13.06
N ASP A 47 -26.26 -2.05 -12.81
CA ASP A 47 -26.15 -0.64 -13.22
C ASP A 47 -25.37 0.16 -12.17
N TRP A 48 -24.04 0.03 -12.19
CA TRP A 48 -23.15 0.60 -11.19
C TRP A 48 -23.00 2.12 -11.32
N ASP A 49 -22.96 2.82 -10.19
CA ASP A 49 -22.65 4.25 -10.17
C ASP A 49 -21.14 4.46 -10.32
N PHE A 50 -20.31 3.75 -9.54
CA PHE A 50 -18.86 3.79 -9.64
C PHE A 50 -18.24 2.49 -9.11
N PHE A 51 -16.94 2.29 -9.36
CA PHE A 51 -16.14 1.26 -8.67
C PHE A 51 -15.08 1.90 -7.80
N VAL A 52 -14.77 1.27 -6.67
CA VAL A 52 -13.62 1.62 -5.83
C VAL A 52 -12.58 0.52 -5.93
N VAL A 53 -11.34 0.88 -6.19
CA VAL A 53 -10.22 -0.06 -6.29
C VAL A 53 -9.16 0.33 -5.26
N ALA A 54 -8.75 -0.62 -4.43
CA ALA A 54 -7.70 -0.42 -3.44
C ALA A 54 -6.84 -1.68 -3.36
N SER A 55 -5.56 -1.60 -3.75
CA SER A 55 -4.62 -2.74 -3.68
C SER A 55 -5.19 -4.06 -4.23
N TYR A 56 -5.81 -4.02 -5.42
CA TYR A 56 -6.44 -5.18 -6.06
C TYR A 56 -5.42 -6.13 -6.72
N GLY A 57 -4.29 -5.59 -7.21
CA GLY A 57 -3.19 -6.38 -7.76
C GLY A 57 -3.45 -7.01 -9.14
N THR A 58 -4.59 -6.69 -9.78
CA THR A 58 -4.96 -7.16 -11.13
C THR A 58 -5.39 -5.97 -11.97
N MET A 59 -4.92 -5.91 -13.22
CA MET A 59 -5.35 -4.88 -14.17
C MET A 59 -6.80 -5.12 -14.58
N LEU A 60 -7.64 -4.10 -14.45
CA LEU A 60 -9.00 -4.13 -14.96
C LEU A 60 -8.99 -3.89 -16.47
N SER A 61 -9.73 -4.71 -17.20
CA SER A 61 -9.88 -4.54 -18.67
C SER A 61 -10.66 -3.26 -18.99
N LYS A 62 -10.45 -2.73 -20.20
CA LYS A 62 -11.21 -1.58 -20.73
C LYS A 62 -12.72 -1.77 -20.59
N LYS A 63 -13.21 -3.00 -20.84
CA LYS A 63 -14.62 -3.36 -20.67
C LYS A 63 -15.08 -3.13 -19.22
N VAL A 64 -14.29 -3.56 -18.23
CA VAL A 64 -14.64 -3.39 -16.80
C VAL A 64 -14.56 -1.92 -16.39
N LEU A 65 -13.53 -1.20 -16.85
CA LEU A 65 -13.37 0.24 -16.56
C LEU A 65 -14.54 1.10 -17.06
N SER A 66 -15.24 0.65 -18.12
CA SER A 66 -16.38 1.36 -18.71
C SER A 66 -17.75 0.94 -18.16
N LEU A 67 -17.83 -0.01 -17.23
CA LEU A 67 -19.11 -0.46 -16.67
C LEU A 67 -19.79 0.61 -15.79
N PRO A 68 -19.10 1.26 -14.84
CA PRO A 68 -19.74 2.20 -13.94
C PRO A 68 -19.91 3.59 -14.56
N LYS A 69 -21.03 4.26 -14.26
CA LYS A 69 -21.40 5.59 -14.79
C LYS A 69 -20.36 6.69 -14.53
N HIS A 70 -19.78 6.68 -13.32
CA HIS A 70 -18.78 7.66 -12.88
C HIS A 70 -17.34 7.12 -12.89
N GLY A 71 -17.11 5.98 -13.56
CA GLY A 71 -15.80 5.37 -13.72
C GLY A 71 -15.31 4.59 -12.50
N CYS A 72 -14.08 4.13 -12.59
CA CYS A 72 -13.39 3.41 -11.53
C CYS A 72 -12.47 4.37 -10.78
N ILE A 73 -12.58 4.40 -9.46
CA ILE A 73 -11.83 5.28 -8.57
C ILE A 73 -10.79 4.43 -7.84
N ASN A 74 -9.53 4.81 -7.94
CA ASN A 74 -8.43 4.11 -7.24
C ASN A 74 -7.96 4.92 -6.03
N ILE A 75 -7.79 4.25 -4.90
CA ILE A 75 -7.07 4.77 -3.73
C ILE A 75 -5.62 4.33 -3.86
N HIS A 76 -4.74 5.26 -4.24
CA HIS A 76 -3.33 5.01 -4.52
C HIS A 76 -2.45 5.58 -3.39
N PRO A 77 -1.67 4.73 -2.67
CA PRO A 77 -0.94 5.16 -1.47
C PRO A 77 0.40 5.84 -1.81
N SER A 78 0.32 6.93 -2.59
CA SER A 78 1.39 7.90 -2.84
C SER A 78 0.83 9.25 -3.27
N LEU A 79 1.67 10.28 -3.27
CA LEU A 79 1.37 11.58 -3.89
C LEU A 79 1.69 11.51 -5.38
N LEU A 80 0.72 11.07 -6.20
CA LEU A 80 0.87 11.04 -7.66
C LEU A 80 1.21 12.45 -8.21
N PRO A 81 2.05 12.53 -9.25
CA PRO A 81 2.51 11.43 -10.12
C PRO A 81 3.75 10.67 -9.62
N LYS A 82 4.24 10.93 -8.40
CA LYS A 82 5.34 10.15 -7.82
C LYS A 82 4.88 8.74 -7.45
N PHE A 83 5.77 7.76 -7.62
CA PHE A 83 5.57 6.37 -7.20
C PHE A 83 4.35 5.68 -7.86
N ARG A 84 4.10 5.91 -9.16
CA ARG A 84 3.16 5.09 -9.94
C ARG A 84 3.60 3.62 -9.91
N GLY A 85 2.67 2.68 -9.88
CA GLY A 85 2.98 1.25 -9.95
C GLY A 85 2.61 0.46 -8.69
N PRO A 86 3.09 -0.80 -8.58
CA PRO A 86 2.53 -1.78 -7.65
C PRO A 86 2.96 -1.65 -6.18
N SER A 87 3.99 -0.82 -5.86
CA SER A 87 4.59 -0.83 -4.51
C SER A 87 4.93 0.58 -4.01
N PRO A 88 3.97 1.54 -4.02
CA PRO A 88 4.25 2.95 -3.78
C PRO A 88 4.81 3.26 -2.39
N TYR A 89 4.11 2.91 -1.30
CA TYR A 89 4.56 3.22 0.06
C TYR A 89 5.83 2.47 0.47
N VAL A 90 5.99 1.23 0.01
CA VAL A 90 7.24 0.46 0.20
C VAL A 90 8.41 1.19 -0.47
N SER A 91 8.21 1.66 -1.70
CA SER A 91 9.23 2.41 -2.44
C SER A 91 9.54 3.75 -1.80
N ALA A 92 8.57 4.45 -1.22
CA ALA A 92 8.77 5.68 -0.47
C ALA A 92 9.65 5.45 0.76
N ILE A 93 9.39 4.39 1.56
CA ILE A 93 10.26 4.03 2.69
C ILE A 93 11.68 3.70 2.21
N LEU A 94 11.82 2.88 1.17
CA LEU A 94 13.14 2.48 0.64
C LEU A 94 13.94 3.65 0.05
N ALA A 95 13.25 4.66 -0.46
CA ALA A 95 13.86 5.90 -0.94
C ALA A 95 14.17 6.91 0.17
N ASP A 96 13.85 6.59 1.44
CA ASP A 96 13.89 7.52 2.60
C ASP A 96 13.10 8.82 2.31
N GLU A 97 12.02 8.75 1.50
CA GLU A 97 11.19 9.87 1.08
C GLU A 97 10.14 10.19 2.15
N ARG A 98 10.40 11.22 2.94
CA ARG A 98 9.57 11.62 4.08
C ARG A 98 8.25 12.27 3.68
N GLN A 99 8.18 12.86 2.47
CA GLN A 99 6.95 13.44 1.95
C GLN A 99 6.10 12.35 1.30
N THR A 100 5.21 11.78 2.07
CA THR A 100 4.28 10.74 1.62
C THR A 100 2.83 11.20 1.72
N GLY A 101 1.93 10.42 1.15
CA GLY A 101 0.50 10.72 1.17
C GLY A 101 -0.28 9.76 0.30
N VAL A 102 -1.54 10.10 0.06
CA VAL A 102 -2.47 9.27 -0.68
C VAL A 102 -3.17 10.09 -1.77
N THR A 103 -3.45 9.45 -2.88
CA THR A 103 -4.19 10.01 -4.00
C THR A 103 -5.45 9.20 -4.27
N VAL A 104 -6.57 9.87 -4.39
CA VAL A 104 -7.81 9.35 -4.97
C VAL A 104 -7.87 9.82 -6.42
N MET A 105 -7.95 8.89 -7.37
CA MET A 105 -7.92 9.21 -8.79
C MET A 105 -8.91 8.39 -9.61
N LEU A 106 -9.32 8.88 -10.77
CA LEU A 106 -9.98 8.08 -11.79
C LEU A 106 -8.97 7.11 -12.43
N MET A 107 -9.35 5.87 -12.64
CA MET A 107 -8.49 4.92 -13.35
C MET A 107 -8.49 5.19 -14.85
N ALA A 108 -7.34 4.95 -15.48
CA ALA A 108 -7.12 5.01 -16.92
C ALA A 108 -6.57 3.66 -17.42
N GLU A 109 -6.47 3.50 -18.74
CA GLU A 109 -5.92 2.29 -19.36
C GLU A 109 -4.44 2.06 -18.99
N LYS A 110 -3.67 3.15 -18.83
CA LYS A 110 -2.30 3.06 -18.33
C LYS A 110 -2.28 3.13 -16.81
N MET A 111 -1.43 2.32 -16.19
CA MET A 111 -1.31 2.21 -14.75
C MET A 111 -1.03 3.56 -14.10
N ASP A 112 -1.89 3.95 -13.16
CA ASP A 112 -1.78 5.11 -12.28
C ASP A 112 -1.58 6.47 -12.99
N THR A 113 -2.07 6.61 -14.24
CA THR A 113 -1.99 7.85 -15.02
C THR A 113 -3.30 8.64 -15.07
N GLY A 114 -4.34 8.17 -14.44
CA GLY A 114 -5.66 8.81 -14.47
C GLY A 114 -5.69 10.14 -13.72
N ALA A 115 -6.75 10.91 -13.94
CA ALA A 115 -6.90 12.23 -13.34
C ALA A 115 -7.11 12.15 -11.83
N ILE A 116 -6.47 13.07 -11.10
CA ILE A 116 -6.54 13.18 -9.63
C ILE A 116 -7.87 13.83 -9.24
N LEU A 117 -8.58 13.19 -8.32
CA LEU A 117 -9.80 13.70 -7.71
C LEU A 117 -9.51 14.42 -6.40
N ALA A 118 -8.63 13.87 -5.58
CA ALA A 118 -8.17 14.44 -4.32
C ALA A 118 -6.82 13.88 -3.91
N GLN A 119 -6.06 14.64 -3.12
CA GLN A 119 -4.81 14.20 -2.51
C GLN A 119 -4.71 14.70 -1.07
N ALA A 120 -4.11 13.89 -0.19
CA ALA A 120 -3.69 14.33 1.14
C ALA A 120 -2.25 13.90 1.42
N ARG A 121 -1.51 14.80 2.06
CA ARG A 121 -0.21 14.46 2.66
C ARG A 121 -0.44 13.79 4.00
N ILE A 122 0.40 12.79 4.31
CA ILE A 122 0.49 12.21 5.64
C ILE A 122 1.72 12.79 6.32
N GLU A 123 1.51 13.45 7.45
CA GLU A 123 2.58 13.96 8.27
C GLU A 123 3.02 12.88 9.27
N ILE A 124 4.30 12.54 9.23
CA ILE A 124 4.95 11.60 10.16
C ILE A 124 6.03 12.39 10.88
N ALA A 125 6.00 12.39 12.20
CA ALA A 125 7.00 13.06 13.00
C ALA A 125 8.41 12.56 12.65
N GLU A 126 9.42 13.42 12.77
CA GLU A 126 10.79 13.09 12.35
C GLU A 126 11.35 11.90 13.13
N GLU A 127 11.03 11.82 14.42
CA GLU A 127 11.40 10.74 15.32
C GLU A 127 10.74 9.39 14.98
N ASP A 128 9.56 9.42 14.34
CA ASP A 128 8.80 8.23 13.95
C ASP A 128 9.17 7.74 12.53
N TRP A 129 10.03 8.49 11.82
CA TRP A 129 10.45 8.10 10.48
C TRP A 129 11.68 7.18 10.49
N PRO A 130 11.69 6.08 9.73
CA PRO A 130 10.62 5.54 8.91
C PRO A 130 9.62 4.69 9.71
N PRO A 131 8.33 4.81 9.44
CA PRO A 131 7.31 3.94 10.05
C PRO A 131 7.44 2.50 9.54
N LYS A 132 6.82 1.56 10.22
CA LYS A 132 6.62 0.20 9.68
C LYS A 132 5.72 0.25 8.46
N GLY A 133 6.00 -0.58 7.44
CA GLY A 133 5.27 -0.59 6.17
C GLY A 133 3.77 -0.82 6.34
N LEU A 134 3.38 -1.79 7.18
CA LEU A 134 1.96 -2.06 7.44
C LEU A 134 1.26 -0.87 8.13
N MET A 135 1.94 -0.20 9.08
CA MET A 135 1.41 0.99 9.74
C MET A 135 1.20 2.13 8.73
N LEU A 136 2.19 2.38 7.86
CA LEU A 136 2.07 3.41 6.82
C LEU A 136 0.94 3.07 5.84
N SER A 137 0.82 1.81 5.44
CA SER A 137 -0.27 1.33 4.61
C SER A 137 -1.64 1.62 5.24
N GLU A 138 -1.82 1.27 6.52
CA GLU A 138 -3.07 1.54 7.25
C GLU A 138 -3.41 3.04 7.26
N MET A 139 -2.44 3.90 7.56
CA MET A 139 -2.63 5.36 7.55
C MET A 139 -3.08 5.85 6.17
N LEU A 140 -2.37 5.42 5.11
CA LEU A 140 -2.62 5.87 3.73
C LEU A 140 -3.97 5.40 3.20
N PHE A 141 -4.32 4.12 3.39
CA PHE A 141 -5.59 3.59 2.89
C PHE A 141 -6.79 4.06 3.70
N THR A 142 -6.62 4.29 5.01
CA THR A 142 -7.65 4.91 5.86
C THR A 142 -7.92 6.35 5.43
N GLU A 143 -6.86 7.15 5.23
CA GLU A 143 -7.01 8.53 4.78
C GLU A 143 -7.54 8.63 3.35
N GLY A 144 -7.09 7.75 2.45
CA GLY A 144 -7.62 7.67 1.09
C GLY A 144 -9.12 7.36 1.04
N ALA A 145 -9.60 6.52 1.94
CA ALA A 145 -11.04 6.24 2.09
C ALA A 145 -11.81 7.47 2.62
N ASN A 146 -11.23 8.24 3.55
CA ASN A 146 -11.80 9.51 4.02
C ASN A 146 -11.91 10.51 2.87
N LEU A 147 -10.82 10.72 2.14
CA LEU A 147 -10.78 11.62 0.97
C LEU A 147 -11.83 11.24 -0.08
N LEU A 148 -11.96 9.94 -0.36
CA LEU A 148 -12.98 9.47 -1.29
C LEU A 148 -14.38 9.78 -0.78
N ALA A 149 -14.66 9.51 0.50
CA ALA A 149 -15.97 9.78 1.08
C ALA A 149 -16.34 11.27 1.05
N ASP A 150 -15.35 12.16 1.22
CA ASP A 150 -15.54 13.61 1.16
C ASP A 150 -15.70 14.12 -0.29
N ALA A 151 -14.97 13.55 -1.25
CA ALA A 151 -15.02 13.94 -2.65
C ALA A 151 -16.25 13.38 -3.39
N LEU A 152 -16.76 12.22 -2.96
CA LEU A 152 -17.81 11.47 -3.66
C LEU A 152 -19.10 12.28 -3.92
N PRO A 153 -19.66 13.06 -2.98
CA PRO A 153 -20.86 13.84 -3.25
C PRO A 153 -20.70 14.85 -4.39
N LEU A 154 -19.52 15.47 -4.52
CA LEU A 154 -19.20 16.41 -5.59
C LEU A 154 -18.98 15.68 -6.92
N LEU A 155 -18.32 14.51 -6.89
CA LEU A 155 -18.12 13.67 -8.06
C LEU A 155 -19.45 13.22 -8.67
N LEU A 156 -20.36 12.71 -7.84
CA LEU A 156 -21.68 12.22 -8.29
C LEU A 156 -22.57 13.33 -8.86
N LYS A 157 -22.36 14.58 -8.43
CA LYS A 157 -23.05 15.75 -8.99
C LYS A 157 -22.39 16.30 -10.25
N GLY A 158 -21.19 15.81 -10.62
CA GLY A 158 -20.40 16.38 -11.71
C GLY A 158 -19.76 17.74 -11.37
N GLU A 159 -19.68 18.08 -10.10
CA GLU A 159 -19.12 19.35 -9.59
C GLU A 159 -17.62 19.23 -9.25
N LEU A 160 -17.07 18.00 -9.14
CA LEU A 160 -15.66 17.76 -8.85
C LEU A 160 -14.82 17.88 -10.11
N LYS A 161 -13.86 18.80 -10.11
CA LYS A 161 -12.90 18.96 -11.21
C LYS A 161 -11.73 17.98 -11.01
N ALA A 162 -11.65 17.00 -11.88
CA ALA A 162 -10.50 16.08 -11.92
C ALA A 162 -9.28 16.79 -12.57
N GLU A 163 -8.10 16.65 -11.98
CA GLU A 163 -6.87 17.29 -12.44
C GLU A 163 -5.95 16.29 -13.15
N ALA A 164 -5.48 16.63 -14.34
CA ALA A 164 -4.49 15.83 -15.05
C ALA A 164 -3.16 15.80 -14.29
N GLN A 165 -2.50 14.64 -14.28
CA GLN A 165 -1.19 14.51 -13.67
C GLN A 165 -0.11 15.17 -14.53
N ASP A 166 0.91 15.78 -13.88
CA ASP A 166 2.10 16.31 -14.55
C ASP A 166 3.08 15.18 -14.87
N GLU A 167 3.10 14.74 -16.13
CA GLU A 167 3.95 13.64 -16.60
C GLU A 167 5.46 13.88 -16.38
N SER A 168 5.90 15.15 -16.35
CA SER A 168 7.31 15.50 -16.15
C SER A 168 7.81 15.14 -14.74
N ARG A 169 6.90 14.97 -13.79
CA ARG A 169 7.19 14.65 -12.38
C ARG A 169 6.93 13.17 -12.04
N ALA A 170 6.52 12.37 -13.03
CA ALA A 170 6.17 10.97 -12.79
C ALA A 170 7.39 10.13 -12.44
N THR A 171 7.27 9.33 -11.38
CA THR A 171 8.22 8.27 -11.03
C THR A 171 7.50 6.94 -10.92
N TYR A 172 8.23 5.83 -11.08
CA TYR A 172 7.63 4.51 -11.19
C TYR A 172 8.23 3.55 -10.17
N THR A 173 7.40 2.68 -9.64
CA THR A 173 7.80 1.61 -8.72
C THR A 173 7.84 0.28 -9.46
N LYS A 174 8.66 -0.65 -8.98
CA LYS A 174 8.69 -2.03 -9.46
C LYS A 174 7.87 -2.95 -8.55
N LYS A 175 7.48 -4.10 -9.07
CA LYS A 175 6.91 -5.17 -8.25
C LYS A 175 7.98 -5.68 -7.27
N ILE A 176 7.63 -5.73 -5.99
CA ILE A 176 8.49 -6.26 -4.93
C ILE A 176 8.52 -7.79 -5.01
N THR A 177 9.71 -8.34 -4.81
CA THR A 177 9.97 -9.77 -4.73
C THR A 177 10.55 -10.12 -3.36
N ASP A 178 10.58 -11.42 -3.03
CA ASP A 178 11.21 -11.89 -1.79
C ASP A 178 12.70 -11.52 -1.71
N ALA A 179 13.41 -11.52 -2.84
CA ALA A 179 14.82 -11.12 -2.91
C ALA A 179 15.07 -9.65 -2.52
N ASP A 180 14.11 -8.75 -2.76
CA ASP A 180 14.23 -7.33 -2.40
C ASP A 180 14.28 -7.13 -0.87
N ALA A 181 13.68 -8.06 -0.11
CA ALA A 181 13.63 -8.03 1.35
C ALA A 181 14.89 -8.61 2.03
N ARG A 182 15.85 -9.14 1.24
CA ARG A 182 17.13 -9.60 1.78
C ARG A 182 17.97 -8.41 2.22
N ILE A 183 18.63 -8.56 3.39
CA ILE A 183 19.53 -7.57 3.98
C ILE A 183 20.83 -8.24 4.44
N GLU A 184 21.83 -7.39 4.78
CA GLU A 184 22.99 -7.80 5.57
C GLU A 184 22.73 -7.50 7.06
N ALA A 185 23.11 -8.43 7.95
CA ALA A 185 22.81 -8.32 9.38
C ALA A 185 23.53 -7.14 10.06
N ASP A 186 24.66 -6.72 9.53
CA ASP A 186 25.46 -5.55 9.94
C ASP A 186 25.31 -4.39 8.94
N GLY A 187 24.23 -4.39 8.16
CA GLY A 187 23.99 -3.44 7.07
C GLY A 187 23.73 -2.01 7.54
N GLY A 188 23.79 -1.10 6.57
CA GLY A 188 23.61 0.33 6.78
C GLY A 188 22.15 0.80 6.75
N ARG A 189 21.98 2.11 6.47
CA ARG A 189 20.66 2.77 6.45
C ARG A 189 19.66 2.09 5.53
N ILE A 190 20.10 1.65 4.34
CA ILE A 190 19.19 0.97 3.40
C ILE A 190 18.65 -0.36 3.95
N ASP A 191 19.46 -1.12 4.67
CA ASP A 191 19.01 -2.37 5.29
C ASP A 191 18.06 -2.12 6.45
N PHE A 192 18.31 -1.06 7.23
CA PHE A 192 17.33 -0.60 8.22
C PHE A 192 16.00 -0.21 7.57
N LEU A 193 16.01 0.60 6.49
CA LEU A 193 14.80 0.95 5.73
C LEU A 193 14.07 -0.30 5.23
N LYS A 194 14.79 -1.32 4.79
CA LYS A 194 14.20 -2.62 4.42
C LYS A 194 13.51 -3.31 5.59
N THR A 195 14.07 -3.26 6.82
CA THR A 195 13.39 -3.85 7.98
C THR A 195 12.08 -3.15 8.29
N ARG A 196 11.95 -1.89 7.93
CA ARG A 196 10.73 -1.08 8.12
C ARG A 196 9.73 -1.33 6.98
N ALA A 197 10.21 -1.26 5.72
CA ALA A 197 9.38 -1.44 4.53
C ALA A 197 8.82 -2.87 4.39
N PHE A 198 9.60 -3.87 4.83
CA PHE A 198 9.30 -5.30 4.72
C PHE A 198 8.99 -5.92 6.10
N ASP A 199 8.08 -5.31 6.84
CA ASP A 199 7.69 -5.79 8.16
C ASP A 199 6.62 -6.91 8.13
N HIS A 200 5.93 -7.10 6.99
CA HIS A 200 4.86 -8.11 6.87
C HIS A 200 5.01 -9.09 5.68
N ASN A 201 4.92 -8.64 4.41
CA ASN A 201 5.01 -9.55 3.25
C ASN A 201 5.57 -8.85 2.00
N PRO A 202 6.78 -9.23 1.52
CA PRO A 202 7.72 -10.15 2.17
C PRO A 202 8.27 -9.58 3.47
N ARG A 203 8.84 -10.43 4.33
CA ARG A 203 9.50 -9.97 5.56
C ARG A 203 11.00 -9.85 5.37
N ALA A 204 11.59 -8.76 5.91
CA ALA A 204 13.03 -8.56 5.89
C ALA A 204 13.79 -9.72 6.53
N TYR A 205 14.86 -10.18 5.89
CA TYR A 205 15.62 -11.33 6.35
C TYR A 205 17.09 -11.27 5.92
N PHE A 206 17.94 -11.99 6.65
CA PHE A 206 19.30 -12.32 6.21
C PHE A 206 19.51 -13.83 6.15
N ILE A 207 20.57 -14.24 5.45
CA ILE A 207 20.99 -15.64 5.40
C ILE A 207 22.18 -15.81 6.33
N ASN A 208 22.06 -16.72 7.30
CA ASN A 208 23.13 -16.99 8.24
C ASN A 208 24.25 -17.84 7.61
N PRO A 209 25.43 -17.99 8.28
CA PRO A 209 26.55 -18.77 7.74
C PRO A 209 26.23 -20.24 7.41
N LYS A 210 25.14 -20.80 7.95
CA LYS A 210 24.65 -22.16 7.66
C LYS A 210 23.68 -22.18 6.46
N GLY A 211 23.50 -21.08 5.74
CA GLY A 211 22.57 -20.98 4.61
C GLY A 211 21.09 -20.89 5.01
N LYS A 212 20.76 -20.66 6.30
CA LYS A 212 19.38 -20.61 6.78
C LYS A 212 18.86 -19.20 6.86
N ARG A 213 17.58 -19.01 6.48
CA ARG A 213 16.88 -17.74 6.57
C ARG A 213 16.60 -17.35 8.02
N VAL A 214 16.87 -16.11 8.35
CA VAL A 214 16.56 -15.49 9.64
C VAL A 214 15.76 -14.23 9.39
N ILE A 215 14.47 -14.23 9.75
CA ILE A 215 13.58 -13.09 9.57
C ILE A 215 13.83 -12.09 10.70
N ILE A 216 13.90 -10.80 10.37
CA ILE A 216 14.00 -9.72 11.33
C ILE A 216 12.59 -9.21 11.64
N THR A 217 12.24 -9.18 12.92
CA THR A 217 10.93 -8.70 13.35
C THR A 217 11.01 -7.34 14.02
N GLU A 218 12.20 -7.01 14.56
CA GLU A 218 12.43 -5.73 15.20
C GLU A 218 13.90 -5.29 15.02
N ALA A 219 14.10 -4.05 14.61
CA ALA A 219 15.39 -3.39 14.51
C ALA A 219 15.28 -1.92 14.87
N ASN A 220 16.34 -1.36 15.44
CA ASN A 220 16.49 0.06 15.78
C ASN A 220 17.57 0.70 14.92
N TRP A 221 17.52 2.03 14.82
CA TRP A 221 18.57 2.84 14.22
C TRP A 221 19.16 3.76 15.28
N GLN A 222 20.39 3.49 15.73
CA GLN A 222 21.08 4.27 16.76
C GLN A 222 22.52 4.55 16.35
N GLY A 223 22.98 5.78 16.58
CA GLY A 223 24.37 6.15 16.32
C GLY A 223 24.85 5.90 14.88
N GLY A 224 23.95 5.98 13.88
CA GLY A 224 24.27 5.72 12.48
C GLY A 224 24.39 4.23 12.13
N LYS A 225 23.93 3.33 12.99
CA LYS A 225 23.97 1.87 12.80
C LYS A 225 22.61 1.22 13.00
N MET A 226 22.37 0.14 12.28
CA MET A 226 21.24 -0.74 12.50
C MET A 226 21.55 -1.72 13.63
N GLU A 227 20.64 -1.83 14.60
CA GLU A 227 20.68 -2.79 15.69
C GLU A 227 19.49 -3.74 15.60
N ILE A 228 19.74 -5.02 15.28
CA ILE A 228 18.69 -6.04 15.27
C ILE A 228 18.33 -6.37 16.71
N VAL A 229 17.03 -6.32 17.03
CA VAL A 229 16.49 -6.58 18.38
C VAL A 229 15.87 -7.96 18.47
N LYS A 230 15.00 -8.34 17.50
CA LYS A 230 14.32 -9.63 17.49
C LYS A 230 14.35 -10.28 16.12
N VAL A 231 14.38 -11.60 16.13
CA VAL A 231 14.43 -12.43 14.93
C VAL A 231 13.58 -13.70 15.05
N ILE A 232 13.20 -14.25 13.90
CA ILE A 232 12.62 -15.58 13.75
C ILE A 232 13.58 -16.40 12.88
N PRO A 233 14.43 -17.26 13.45
CA PRO A 233 15.23 -18.21 12.69
C PRO A 233 14.34 -19.27 12.03
N GLU A 234 14.74 -19.80 10.88
CA GLU A 234 14.03 -20.86 10.17
C GLU A 234 13.68 -22.02 11.11
N GLY A 235 12.38 -22.39 11.16
CA GLY A 235 11.87 -23.48 11.99
C GLY A 235 11.80 -23.18 13.50
N LYS A 236 12.01 -21.92 13.93
CA LYS A 236 11.93 -21.51 15.34
C LYS A 236 10.88 -20.42 15.56
N LYS A 237 10.59 -20.15 16.83
CA LYS A 237 9.77 -19.01 17.27
C LYS A 237 10.61 -17.73 17.33
N GLU A 238 9.94 -16.59 17.42
CA GLU A 238 10.56 -15.31 17.67
C GLU A 238 11.39 -15.34 18.95
N MET A 239 12.58 -14.71 18.90
CA MET A 239 13.49 -14.62 20.03
C MET A 239 14.32 -13.33 19.96
N PRO A 240 14.89 -12.86 21.10
CA PRO A 240 15.89 -11.81 21.11
C PRO A 240 17.09 -12.18 20.23
N TYR A 241 17.62 -11.19 19.47
CA TYR A 241 18.77 -11.44 18.60
C TYR A 241 20.02 -11.87 19.37
N ALA A 242 20.21 -11.33 20.60
CA ALA A 242 21.31 -11.73 21.47
C ALA A 242 21.25 -13.23 21.83
N ASP A 243 20.04 -13.82 22.00
CA ASP A 243 19.87 -15.23 22.29
C ASP A 243 20.17 -16.09 21.05
N TYR A 244 19.74 -15.60 19.89
CA TYR A 244 20.08 -16.22 18.61
C TYR A 244 21.60 -16.30 18.42
N LEU A 245 22.34 -15.22 18.68
CA LEU A 245 23.80 -15.17 18.55
C LEU A 245 24.51 -16.14 19.51
N ARG A 246 24.04 -16.26 20.76
CA ARG A 246 24.58 -17.26 21.72
C ARG A 246 24.48 -18.68 21.26
N GLY A 247 23.47 -18.99 20.45
CA GLY A 247 23.26 -20.32 19.88
C GLY A 247 24.05 -20.60 18.58
N GLN A 248 24.84 -19.62 18.08
CA GLN A 248 25.70 -19.82 16.91
C GLN A 248 27.09 -20.30 17.32
N PRO A 249 27.79 -21.08 16.46
CA PRO A 249 29.21 -21.37 16.70
C PRO A 249 30.00 -20.08 16.81
N ARG A 250 30.88 -19.98 17.80
CA ARG A 250 31.87 -18.89 17.85
C ARG A 250 32.82 -19.08 16.67
N THR A 251 32.84 -18.13 15.74
CA THR A 251 33.86 -18.02 14.69
C THR A 251 35.18 -17.59 15.28
#